data_6ee3ac47c3f0472725fcb074cc712ada
#
_entry.id   6ee3ac47c3f0472725fcb074cc712ada
#
_cell.length_a   1.000
_cell.length_b   1.000
_cell.length_c   1.000
_cell.angle_alpha   90.00
_cell.angle_beta   90.00
_cell.angle_gamma   90.00
#
_symmetry.space_group_name_H-M   'P 1'
#
loop_
_entity.id
_entity.type
_entity.pdbx_description
1 polymer ?
#
loop_
_entity_poly.entity_id
_entity_poly.type
_entity_poly.pdbx_seq_one_letter_code
_entity_poly.pdbx_strand_id
1 'polypeptide(L)'
;MILDRKQHTVGNIRRYIVDYSQWLDTGVTITAGTATTTSITASVTAVSHTTSTLVFFVNGGALNEIFTVALQITDSNSEVKNDTCEFFVVAP
;
A
#
# COMPACT_ATOMS: atom_id res chain seq x y z
N MET A 1 -11.75 -2.05 3.28
CA MET A 1 -11.39 -3.41 3.74
C MET A 1 -9.91 -3.44 4.06
N ILE A 2 -9.52 -4.10 5.14
CA ILE A 2 -8.10 -4.29 5.48
C ILE A 2 -7.60 -5.51 4.72
N LEU A 3 -6.66 -5.30 3.79
CA LEU A 3 -6.06 -6.38 3.01
C LEU A 3 -5.06 -7.20 3.82
N ASP A 4 -4.27 -6.51 4.65
CA ASP A 4 -3.15 -7.13 5.33
C ASP A 4 -2.72 -6.30 6.54
N ARG A 5 -2.07 -6.96 7.48
CA ARG A 5 -1.42 -6.34 8.63
C ARG A 5 0.05 -6.70 8.59
N LYS A 6 0.91 -5.67 8.58
CA LYS A 6 2.35 -5.83 8.41
C LYS A 6 3.10 -5.19 9.57
N GLN A 7 4.30 -5.68 9.83
CA GLN A 7 5.25 -5.03 10.73
C GLN A 7 6.20 -4.17 9.92
N HIS A 8 6.49 -2.99 10.44
CA HIS A 8 7.47 -2.07 9.86
C HIS A 8 8.47 -1.66 10.94
N THR A 9 9.76 -1.78 10.64
CA THR A 9 10.81 -1.47 11.61
C THR A 9 11.06 0.03 11.66
N VAL A 10 11.16 0.59 12.86
CA VAL A 10 11.51 2.01 13.09
C VAL A 10 12.75 2.38 12.27
N GLY A 11 12.66 3.49 11.55
CA GLY A 11 13.77 4.04 10.76
C GLY A 11 14.00 3.37 9.42
N ASN A 12 13.29 2.29 9.11
CA ASN A 12 13.43 1.64 7.82
C ASN A 12 12.71 2.42 6.72
N ILE A 13 13.25 2.26 5.52
CA ILE A 13 12.59 2.63 4.27
C ILE A 13 12.40 1.31 3.53
N ARG A 14 11.15 0.87 3.38
CA ARG A 14 10.88 -0.45 2.84
C ARG A 14 9.82 -0.41 1.76
N ARG A 15 10.05 -1.20 0.70
CA ARG A 15 9.10 -1.38 -0.38
C ARG A 15 8.08 -2.45 0.00
N TYR A 16 6.81 -2.14 -0.29
CA TYR A 16 5.70 -3.09 -0.16
C TYR A 16 5.00 -3.25 -1.50
N ILE A 17 4.58 -4.47 -1.79
CA ILE A 17 3.92 -4.83 -3.05
C ILE A 17 2.59 -5.46 -2.69
N VAL A 18 1.51 -4.95 -3.31
CA VAL A 18 0.18 -5.54 -3.21
C VAL A 18 -0.18 -6.15 -4.56
N ASP A 19 -0.47 -7.44 -4.56
CA ASP A 19 -0.84 -8.18 -5.76
C ASP A 19 -2.35 -8.19 -5.92
N TYR A 20 -2.84 -7.62 -7.00
CA TYR A 20 -4.26 -7.57 -7.34
C TYR A 20 -4.66 -8.58 -8.41
N SER A 21 -3.77 -9.50 -8.80
CA SER A 21 -4.04 -10.44 -9.89
C SER A 21 -5.28 -11.30 -9.66
N GLN A 22 -5.62 -11.59 -8.40
CA GLN A 22 -6.81 -12.38 -8.05
C GLN A 22 -8.11 -11.57 -8.14
N TRP A 23 -8.02 -10.24 -8.08
CA TRP A 23 -9.19 -9.37 -8.21
C TRP A 23 -9.49 -8.98 -9.65
N LEU A 24 -8.44 -8.82 -10.46
CA LEU A 24 -8.58 -8.38 -11.85
C LEU A 24 -9.14 -9.51 -12.73
N ASP A 25 -10.09 -9.16 -13.59
CA ASP A 25 -10.58 -10.08 -14.61
C ASP A 25 -9.51 -10.36 -15.66
N THR A 26 -9.67 -11.46 -16.41
CA THR A 26 -8.74 -11.84 -17.47
C THR A 26 -8.61 -10.71 -18.49
N GLY A 27 -7.37 -10.29 -18.77
CA GLY A 27 -7.07 -9.23 -19.73
C GLY A 27 -7.26 -7.81 -19.20
N VAL A 28 -7.70 -7.65 -17.95
CA VAL A 28 -7.86 -6.35 -17.30
C VAL A 28 -6.58 -6.00 -16.55
N THR A 29 -6.12 -4.75 -16.68
CA THR A 29 -4.88 -4.29 -16.07
C THR A 29 -5.11 -3.07 -15.21
N ILE A 30 -4.19 -2.80 -14.28
CA ILE A 30 -4.17 -1.58 -13.49
C ILE A 30 -3.68 -0.43 -14.38
N THR A 31 -4.43 0.67 -14.42
CA THR A 31 -4.07 1.88 -15.17
C THR A 31 -3.63 3.02 -14.28
N ALA A 32 -4.02 3.01 -13.00
CA ALA A 32 -3.62 4.03 -12.02
C ALA A 32 -3.66 3.43 -10.62
N GLY A 33 -2.84 3.97 -9.73
CA GLY A 33 -2.82 3.54 -8.35
C GLY A 33 -2.28 4.62 -7.43
N THR A 34 -2.84 4.68 -6.21
CA THR A 34 -2.39 5.59 -5.16
C THR A 34 -2.25 4.85 -3.84
N ALA A 35 -1.36 5.35 -2.99
CA ALA A 35 -1.19 4.87 -1.63
C ALA A 35 -0.89 6.08 -0.75
N THR A 36 -1.70 6.28 0.28
CA THR A 36 -1.60 7.45 1.15
C THR A 36 -1.76 7.06 2.61
N THR A 37 -1.14 7.83 3.51
CA THR A 37 -1.29 7.63 4.95
C THR A 37 -1.60 8.95 5.64
N THR A 38 -2.33 8.86 6.75
CA THR A 38 -2.58 10.01 7.64
C THR A 38 -1.59 10.08 8.81
N SER A 39 -0.66 9.13 8.92
CA SER A 39 0.38 9.15 9.96
C SER A 39 1.20 10.44 9.85
N ILE A 40 1.53 11.02 11.01
CA ILE A 40 2.40 12.21 11.09
C ILE A 40 3.87 11.84 11.25
N THR A 41 4.18 10.58 11.54
CA THR A 41 5.54 10.07 11.79
C THR A 41 6.04 9.16 10.67
N ALA A 42 5.14 8.57 9.89
CA ALA A 42 5.46 7.76 8.73
C ALA A 42 5.01 8.47 7.46
N SER A 43 5.67 8.17 6.36
CA SER A 43 5.29 8.68 5.04
C SER A 43 5.29 7.57 4.00
N VAL A 44 4.50 7.75 2.96
CA VAL A 44 4.43 6.85 1.81
C VAL A 44 4.99 7.60 0.60
N THR A 45 5.95 6.97 -0.09
CA THR A 45 6.65 7.58 -1.22
C THR A 45 6.79 6.59 -2.37
N ALA A 46 7.20 7.09 -3.53
CA ALA A 46 7.55 6.30 -4.71
C ALA A 46 6.45 5.31 -5.10
N VAL A 47 5.19 5.79 -5.11
CA VAL A 47 4.04 4.96 -5.49
C VAL A 47 4.09 4.68 -6.98
N SER A 48 4.01 3.41 -7.34
CA SER A 48 3.99 2.96 -8.74
C SER A 48 3.12 1.72 -8.87
N HIS A 49 2.87 1.31 -10.10
CA HIS A 49 2.11 0.08 -10.35
C HIS A 49 2.64 -0.65 -11.57
N THR A 50 2.39 -1.94 -11.60
CA THR A 50 2.50 -2.77 -12.81
C THR A 50 1.10 -3.05 -13.36
N THR A 51 0.98 -4.00 -14.26
CA THR A 51 -0.34 -4.39 -14.80
C THR A 51 -1.23 -5.05 -13.75
N SER A 52 -0.66 -5.61 -12.68
CA SER A 52 -1.40 -6.37 -11.67
C SER A 52 -1.01 -6.06 -10.23
N THR A 53 -0.02 -5.22 -9.99
CA THR A 53 0.46 -4.91 -8.62
C THR A 53 0.52 -3.42 -8.35
N LEU A 54 0.37 -3.05 -7.08
CA LEU A 54 0.62 -1.71 -6.58
C LEU A 54 1.85 -1.75 -5.69
N VAL A 55 2.78 -0.83 -5.90
CA VAL A 55 4.06 -0.77 -5.19
C VAL A 55 4.19 0.58 -4.51
N PHE A 56 4.60 0.58 -3.24
CA PHE A 56 4.87 1.81 -2.50
C PHE A 56 5.96 1.58 -1.47
N PHE A 57 6.59 2.67 -1.03
CA PHE A 57 7.59 2.65 0.03
C PHE A 57 7.01 3.30 1.28
N VAL A 58 7.27 2.70 2.43
CA VAL A 58 6.93 3.26 3.74
C VAL A 58 8.23 3.69 4.42
N ASN A 59 8.27 4.93 4.89
CA ASN A 59 9.43 5.53 5.54
C ASN A 59 9.07 5.92 6.98
N GLY A 60 9.94 5.59 7.91
CA GLY A 60 9.83 6.09 9.30
C GLY A 60 8.78 5.37 10.13
N GLY A 61 8.03 6.13 10.89
CA GLY A 61 7.08 5.64 11.88
C GLY A 61 7.65 5.70 13.30
N ALA A 62 6.76 5.83 14.29
CA ALA A 62 7.12 5.83 15.70
C ALA A 62 6.96 4.44 16.31
N LEU A 63 7.85 4.06 17.23
CA LEU A 63 7.78 2.76 17.91
C LEU A 63 6.40 2.56 18.54
N ASN A 64 5.83 1.38 18.36
CA ASN A 64 4.51 0.96 18.83
C ASN A 64 3.33 1.69 18.14
N GLU A 65 3.59 2.50 17.15
CA GLU A 65 2.53 3.13 16.36
C GLU A 65 1.80 2.08 15.52
N ILE A 66 0.48 2.25 15.41
CA ILE A 66 -0.33 1.54 14.42
C ILE A 66 -0.85 2.60 13.45
N PHE A 67 -0.56 2.44 12.16
CA PHE A 67 -1.08 3.35 11.15
C PHE A 67 -1.59 2.57 9.95
N THR A 68 -2.38 3.22 9.13
CA THR A 68 -2.94 2.61 7.93
C THR A 68 -2.45 3.32 6.68
N VAL A 69 -2.36 2.57 5.59
CA VAL A 69 -2.11 3.10 4.25
C VAL A 69 -3.35 2.80 3.42
N ALA A 70 -3.99 3.86 2.94
CA ALA A 70 -5.15 3.75 2.07
C ALA A 70 -4.68 3.53 0.65
N LEU A 71 -5.16 2.46 0.02
CA LEU A 71 -4.81 2.06 -1.33
C LEU A 71 -6.00 2.26 -2.25
N GLN A 72 -5.75 2.79 -3.44
CA GLN A 72 -6.76 2.86 -4.48
C GLN A 72 -6.13 2.47 -5.82
N ILE A 73 -6.77 1.57 -6.52
CA ILE A 73 -6.41 1.26 -7.90
C ILE A 73 -7.58 1.51 -8.83
N THR A 74 -7.27 1.89 -10.05
CA THR A 74 -8.22 1.99 -11.17
C THR A 74 -7.77 1.01 -12.23
N ASP A 75 -8.69 0.22 -12.75
CA ASP A 75 -8.36 -0.75 -13.80
C ASP A 75 -8.69 -0.23 -15.20
N SER A 76 -8.39 -1.05 -16.21
CA SER A 76 -8.62 -0.70 -17.62
C SER A 76 -10.10 -0.63 -18.00
N ASN A 77 -11.00 -1.10 -17.13
CA ASN A 77 -12.45 -0.95 -17.28
C ASN A 77 -12.99 0.26 -16.52
N SER A 78 -12.13 1.12 -15.98
CA SER A 78 -12.49 2.28 -15.16
C SER A 78 -13.15 1.90 -13.82
N GLU A 79 -13.01 0.67 -13.38
CA GLU A 79 -13.44 0.26 -12.05
C GLU A 79 -12.40 0.66 -11.01
N VAL A 80 -12.88 1.06 -9.83
CA VAL A 80 -12.04 1.55 -8.73
C VAL A 80 -12.17 0.61 -7.54
N LYS A 81 -11.04 0.20 -6.97
CA LYS A 81 -11.00 -0.59 -5.76
C LYS A 81 -10.24 0.15 -4.67
N ASN A 82 -10.87 0.26 -3.50
CA ASN A 82 -10.27 0.88 -2.32
C ASN A 82 -9.99 -0.18 -1.27
N ASP A 83 -8.78 -0.20 -0.75
CA ASP A 83 -8.35 -1.13 0.27
C ASP A 83 -7.48 -0.41 1.30
N THR A 84 -7.14 -1.11 2.38
CA THR A 84 -6.31 -0.59 3.45
C THR A 84 -5.28 -1.64 3.85
N CYS A 85 -4.02 -1.21 4.02
CA CYS A 85 -3.00 -1.99 4.72
C CYS A 85 -2.77 -1.38 6.09
N GLU A 86 -2.69 -2.21 7.13
CA GLU A 86 -2.38 -1.78 8.48
C GLU A 86 -0.94 -2.12 8.82
N PHE A 87 -0.23 -1.18 9.44
CA PHE A 87 1.17 -1.34 9.84
C PHE A 87 1.31 -1.16 11.34
N PHE A 88 2.07 -2.06 11.96
CA PHE A 88 2.52 -1.94 13.34
C PHE A 88 4.02 -1.70 13.36
N VAL A 89 4.45 -0.63 14.00
CA VAL A 89 5.86 -0.22 14.02
C VAL A 89 6.58 -0.88 15.19
N VAL A 90 7.64 -1.61 14.88
CA VAL A 90 8.41 -2.40 15.85
C VAL A 90 9.85 -1.91 15.94
N ALA A 91 10.53 -2.27 17.04
CA ALA A 91 11.94 -1.96 17.24
C ALA A 91 12.83 -2.74 16.26
N PRO A 92 14.00 -2.16 15.91
CA PRO A 92 14.98 -2.87 15.08
C PRO A 92 15.55 -4.09 15.80
#